data_3cc733df0ad21fc53180c223f41f191d
#
_entry.id   3cc733df0ad21fc53180c223f41f191d
#
_cell.length_a   1.000
_cell.length_b   1.000
_cell.length_c   1.000
_cell.angle_alpha   90.00
_cell.angle_beta   90.00
_cell.angle_gamma   90.00
#
_symmetry.space_group_name_H-M   'P 1'
#
loop_
_entity.id
_entity.type
_entity.pdbx_description
1 polymer ?
#
loop_
_entity_poly.entity_id
_entity_poly.type
_entity_poly.pdbx_seq_one_letter_code
_entity_poly.pdbx_strand_id
1 'polypeptide(L)'
;LEQLKQLGLDPLPAGDLKLAVEMCQHAPPEMVVSGRMEWAAELATIQRRVPVILAGHQEPDSDILLQALRSGLADVWTLPMDDAFMSGRVEEILSRQAAAAGQAEKRLGQYVADLQRDQRAGRYIQMGMLPPNPMAIDRYRFQHRIVPSLILSGDFVDYFRITDRHFAFYVADVSGHGASSAFVTVLLKNFSRRLRREYRPSMLTEPGEILEWFNRELLEQNIDKHVAVIMAIGDLESDTVCLANAGHFPPTIHVRSSAESGSRASFIEQKGKPVGLFDEVSYEARQVELASGDRLVVFSDGVLDALDGMDLSQKEALLLEAAANDGDMNSIWHAMGVDPSAEAPDDMTCLTVRRES
;
A
#
# COMPACT_ATOMS: atom_id res chain seq x y z
N LEU A 1 25.07 7.91 -45.31
CA LEU A 1 23.86 8.71 -45.02
C LEU A 1 22.92 8.78 -46.24
N GLU A 2 23.40 9.04 -47.45
CA GLU A 2 22.55 9.09 -48.65
C GLU A 2 21.83 7.76 -48.89
N GLN A 3 22.54 6.64 -48.78
CA GLN A 3 21.98 5.30 -48.96
C GLN A 3 20.88 5.00 -47.92
N LEU A 4 21.06 5.40 -46.64
CA LEU A 4 20.02 5.26 -45.59
C LEU A 4 18.78 6.10 -45.94
N LYS A 5 18.94 7.31 -46.46
CA LYS A 5 17.82 8.14 -46.89
C LYS A 5 17.05 7.54 -48.08
N GLN A 6 17.76 6.91 -49.04
CA GLN A 6 17.12 6.22 -50.16
C GLN A 6 16.25 5.04 -49.71
N LEU A 7 16.57 4.43 -48.59
CA LEU A 7 15.79 3.37 -47.96
C LEU A 7 14.60 3.89 -47.13
N GLY A 8 14.31 5.20 -47.15
CA GLY A 8 13.21 5.81 -46.40
C GLY A 8 13.48 6.01 -44.93
N LEU A 9 14.74 5.87 -44.47
CA LEU A 9 15.16 6.15 -43.13
C LEU A 9 15.45 7.64 -42.96
N ASP A 10 15.30 8.19 -41.77
CA ASP A 10 15.63 9.58 -41.41
C ASP A 10 16.89 9.64 -40.55
N PRO A 11 18.10 9.60 -41.13
CA PRO A 11 19.33 9.56 -40.40
C PRO A 11 19.67 10.90 -39.78
N LEU A 12 19.88 10.92 -38.48
CA LEU A 12 20.32 12.06 -37.69
C LEU A 12 21.83 11.94 -37.42
N PRO A 13 22.68 12.77 -38.09
CA PRO A 13 24.12 12.66 -37.94
C PRO A 13 24.60 13.24 -36.60
N ALA A 14 25.46 12.53 -35.89
CA ALA A 14 26.19 13.03 -34.74
C ALA A 14 27.66 13.24 -35.11
N GLY A 15 28.20 14.43 -34.83
CA GLY A 15 29.58 14.82 -35.17
C GLY A 15 30.62 14.20 -34.23
N ASP A 16 30.23 13.88 -32.99
CA ASP A 16 31.07 13.26 -32.00
C ASP A 16 30.27 12.29 -31.13
N LEU A 17 30.98 11.52 -30.30
CA LEU A 17 30.37 10.52 -29.40
C LEU A 17 29.47 11.14 -28.35
N LYS A 18 29.88 12.31 -27.82
CA LYS A 18 29.11 12.98 -26.74
C LYS A 18 27.73 13.39 -27.27
N LEU A 19 27.71 14.01 -28.45
CA LEU A 19 26.46 14.38 -29.11
C LEU A 19 25.59 13.15 -29.43
N ALA A 20 26.20 12.05 -29.89
CA ALA A 20 25.48 10.80 -30.14
C ALA A 20 24.81 10.24 -28.86
N VAL A 21 25.51 10.26 -27.73
CA VAL A 21 24.99 9.82 -26.45
C VAL A 21 23.84 10.73 -25.97
N GLU A 22 24.02 12.07 -26.06
CA GLU A 22 22.97 13.03 -25.70
C GLU A 22 21.71 12.86 -26.55
N MET A 23 21.86 12.68 -27.87
CA MET A 23 20.72 12.41 -28.77
C MET A 23 19.98 11.13 -28.38
N CYS A 24 20.71 10.05 -28.11
CA CYS A 24 20.12 8.77 -27.68
C CYS A 24 19.41 8.84 -26.31
N GLN A 25 19.84 9.72 -25.42
CA GLN A 25 19.21 9.91 -24.12
C GLN A 25 17.91 10.70 -24.18
N HIS A 26 17.87 11.76 -25.03
CA HIS A 26 16.70 12.63 -25.16
C HIS A 26 15.63 12.07 -26.08
N ALA A 27 16.05 11.46 -27.19
CA ALA A 27 15.16 10.86 -28.18
C ALA A 27 15.83 9.60 -28.75
N PRO A 28 15.67 8.43 -28.12
CA PRO A 28 16.33 7.22 -28.54
C PRO A 28 15.91 6.84 -29.97
N PRO A 29 16.89 6.68 -30.90
CA PRO A 29 16.60 6.27 -32.27
C PRO A 29 16.24 4.78 -32.33
N GLU A 30 15.62 4.34 -33.42
CA GLU A 30 15.33 2.92 -33.59
C GLU A 30 16.61 2.08 -33.82
N MET A 31 17.69 2.68 -34.33
CA MET A 31 19.00 2.05 -34.47
C MET A 31 20.12 3.10 -34.50
N VAL A 32 21.34 2.70 -34.23
CA VAL A 32 22.55 3.53 -34.37
C VAL A 32 23.53 2.87 -35.31
N VAL A 33 24.08 3.63 -36.27
CA VAL A 33 25.15 3.19 -37.15
C VAL A 33 26.40 4.01 -36.89
N SER A 34 27.51 3.37 -36.52
CA SER A 34 28.78 4.00 -36.24
C SER A 34 29.87 3.50 -37.19
N GLY A 35 30.69 4.42 -37.70
CA GLY A 35 31.88 4.06 -38.47
C GLY A 35 33.13 3.78 -37.62
N ARG A 36 33.04 3.87 -36.30
CA ARG A 36 34.15 3.68 -35.36
C ARG A 36 33.80 2.63 -34.31
N MET A 37 34.65 1.61 -34.21
CA MET A 37 34.43 0.51 -33.25
C MET A 37 34.31 1.00 -31.79
N GLU A 38 35.19 1.93 -31.36
CA GLU A 38 35.19 2.47 -30.03
C GLU A 38 33.87 3.14 -29.66
N TRP A 39 33.32 3.92 -30.59
CA TRP A 39 32.01 4.58 -30.40
C TRP A 39 30.86 3.59 -30.41
N ALA A 40 30.90 2.61 -31.33
CA ALA A 40 29.90 1.56 -31.39
C ALA A 40 29.85 0.74 -30.09
N ALA A 41 31.02 0.35 -29.58
CA ALA A 41 31.11 -0.42 -28.31
C ALA A 41 30.60 0.39 -27.12
N GLU A 42 30.92 1.67 -27.01
CA GLU A 42 30.47 2.52 -25.93
C GLU A 42 28.95 2.77 -26.01
N LEU A 43 28.42 3.09 -27.17
CA LEU A 43 27.00 3.26 -27.41
C LEU A 43 26.19 2.00 -27.10
N ALA A 44 26.67 0.81 -27.49
CA ALA A 44 26.04 -0.46 -27.18
C ALA A 44 25.99 -0.74 -25.67
N THR A 45 26.99 -0.29 -24.92
CA THR A 45 27.04 -0.45 -23.48
C THR A 45 26.06 0.49 -22.77
N ILE A 46 25.96 1.75 -23.23
CA ILE A 46 25.09 2.79 -22.64
C ILE A 46 23.64 2.56 -23.06
N GLN A 47 23.39 2.22 -24.31
CA GLN A 47 22.07 2.12 -24.95
C GLN A 47 21.67 0.66 -25.22
N ARG A 48 21.57 -0.15 -24.19
CA ARG A 48 21.27 -1.60 -24.30
C ARG A 48 19.97 -1.94 -25.04
N ARG A 49 19.10 -0.97 -25.25
CA ARG A 49 17.80 -1.15 -25.94
C ARG A 49 17.81 -0.71 -27.39
N VAL A 50 18.84 -0.03 -27.85
CA VAL A 50 18.98 0.44 -29.25
C VAL A 50 20.02 -0.40 -29.94
N PRO A 51 19.72 -1.04 -31.07
CA PRO A 51 20.70 -1.82 -31.81
C PRO A 51 21.77 -0.89 -32.37
N VAL A 52 23.01 -1.24 -32.09
CA VAL A 52 24.17 -0.51 -32.59
C VAL A 52 24.89 -1.35 -33.68
N ILE A 53 25.14 -0.76 -34.80
CA ILE A 53 25.76 -1.38 -35.98
C ILE A 53 27.09 -0.70 -36.24
N LEU A 54 28.13 -1.49 -36.48
CA LEU A 54 29.40 -1.00 -37.00
C LEU A 54 29.36 -1.04 -38.52
N ALA A 55 29.66 0.09 -39.20
CA ALA A 55 29.72 0.15 -40.67
C ALA A 55 31.10 0.63 -41.13
N GLY A 56 31.74 -0.09 -42.05
CA GLY A 56 33.06 0.25 -42.62
C GLY A 56 33.13 0.01 -44.10
N HIS A 57 34.20 0.52 -44.73
CA HIS A 57 34.45 0.33 -46.18
C HIS A 57 35.40 -0.83 -46.50
N GLN A 58 35.92 -1.48 -45.45
CA GLN A 58 36.79 -2.64 -45.59
C GLN A 58 36.12 -3.85 -44.96
N GLU A 59 36.38 -5.04 -45.50
CA GLU A 59 35.92 -6.27 -44.85
C GLU A 59 36.53 -6.39 -43.46
N PRO A 60 35.69 -6.63 -42.43
CA PRO A 60 36.16 -6.76 -41.06
C PRO A 60 37.00 -8.01 -40.91
N ASP A 61 38.16 -7.89 -40.26
CA ASP A 61 38.97 -9.04 -39.86
C ASP A 61 38.34 -9.77 -38.67
N SER A 62 38.91 -10.93 -38.33
CA SER A 62 38.40 -11.76 -37.23
C SER A 62 38.43 -11.05 -35.87
N ASP A 63 39.36 -10.12 -35.65
CA ASP A 63 39.50 -9.40 -34.39
C ASP A 63 38.38 -8.35 -34.25
N ILE A 64 38.07 -7.63 -35.31
CA ILE A 64 36.93 -6.69 -35.35
C ILE A 64 35.61 -7.41 -35.12
N LEU A 65 35.40 -8.57 -35.77
CA LEU A 65 34.19 -9.37 -35.57
C LEU A 65 34.04 -9.87 -34.11
N LEU A 66 35.14 -10.38 -33.55
CA LEU A 66 35.16 -10.82 -32.15
C LEU A 66 34.90 -9.66 -31.16
N GLN A 67 35.49 -8.49 -31.45
CA GLN A 67 35.24 -7.31 -30.62
C GLN A 67 33.80 -6.83 -30.72
N ALA A 68 33.23 -6.79 -31.95
CA ALA A 68 31.83 -6.45 -32.15
C ALA A 68 30.89 -7.38 -31.38
N LEU A 69 31.13 -8.69 -31.43
CA LEU A 69 30.34 -9.68 -30.72
C LEU A 69 30.45 -9.50 -29.19
N ARG A 70 31.65 -9.29 -28.66
CA ARG A 70 31.88 -9.07 -27.20
C ARG A 70 31.26 -7.77 -26.72
N SER A 71 31.21 -6.74 -27.57
CA SER A 71 30.58 -5.43 -27.25
C SER A 71 29.06 -5.46 -27.41
N GLY A 72 28.47 -6.56 -27.90
CA GLY A 72 27.04 -6.70 -28.06
C GLY A 72 26.47 -5.87 -29.22
N LEU A 73 27.26 -5.62 -30.27
CA LEU A 73 26.79 -4.97 -31.50
C LEU A 73 25.74 -5.84 -32.19
N ALA A 74 24.73 -5.19 -32.74
CA ALA A 74 23.65 -5.87 -33.45
C ALA A 74 24.08 -6.44 -34.80
N ASP A 75 25.02 -5.74 -35.48
CA ASP A 75 25.54 -6.16 -36.79
C ASP A 75 26.84 -5.44 -37.15
N VAL A 76 27.53 -5.95 -38.19
CA VAL A 76 28.69 -5.32 -38.84
C VAL A 76 28.47 -5.26 -40.34
N TRP A 77 28.52 -4.05 -40.89
CA TRP A 77 28.24 -3.80 -42.31
C TRP A 77 29.51 -3.39 -43.09
N THR A 78 29.67 -3.94 -44.28
CA THR A 78 30.71 -3.50 -45.25
C THR A 78 30.07 -2.70 -46.35
N LEU A 79 30.45 -1.42 -46.47
CA LEU A 79 29.91 -0.47 -47.44
C LEU A 79 30.81 -0.35 -48.68
N PRO A 80 30.29 -0.09 -49.90
CA PRO A 80 28.87 0.02 -50.23
C PRO A 80 28.16 -1.35 -50.19
N MET A 81 26.92 -1.37 -49.78
CA MET A 81 26.07 -2.55 -49.64
C MET A 81 24.91 -2.41 -50.65
N ASP A 82 24.45 -3.53 -51.20
CA ASP A 82 23.24 -3.53 -52.03
C ASP A 82 22.03 -3.04 -51.24
N ASP A 83 21.19 -2.17 -51.82
CA ASP A 83 20.09 -1.52 -51.14
C ASP A 83 19.02 -2.53 -50.64
N ALA A 84 18.73 -3.57 -51.44
CA ALA A 84 17.76 -4.58 -51.06
C ALA A 84 18.29 -5.43 -49.87
N PHE A 85 19.61 -5.73 -49.90
CA PHE A 85 20.26 -6.45 -48.83
C PHE A 85 20.31 -5.60 -47.53
N MET A 86 20.64 -4.31 -47.63
CA MET A 86 20.64 -3.40 -46.47
C MET A 86 19.25 -3.27 -45.88
N SER A 87 18.21 -3.10 -46.70
CA SER A 87 16.82 -3.04 -46.23
C SER A 87 16.42 -4.31 -45.47
N GLY A 88 16.75 -5.48 -45.99
CA GLY A 88 16.47 -6.75 -45.34
C GLY A 88 17.18 -6.88 -43.98
N ARG A 89 18.43 -6.40 -43.87
CA ARG A 89 19.18 -6.39 -42.59
C ARG A 89 18.56 -5.43 -41.56
N VAL A 90 18.14 -4.25 -41.99
CA VAL A 90 17.44 -3.28 -41.13
C VAL A 90 16.15 -3.89 -40.61
N GLU A 91 15.31 -4.44 -41.48
CA GLU A 91 14.06 -5.09 -41.08
C GLU A 91 14.30 -6.24 -40.11
N GLU A 92 15.31 -7.07 -40.36
CA GLU A 92 15.66 -8.18 -39.46
C GLU A 92 16.09 -7.70 -38.10
N ILE A 93 16.93 -6.68 -37.97
CA ILE A 93 17.40 -6.12 -36.73
C ILE A 93 16.25 -5.50 -35.96
N LEU A 94 15.42 -4.67 -36.60
CA LEU A 94 14.28 -4.02 -35.96
C LEU A 94 13.21 -5.05 -35.53
N SER A 95 12.94 -6.06 -36.36
CA SER A 95 11.98 -7.12 -36.00
C SER A 95 12.44 -7.96 -34.80
N ARG A 96 13.75 -8.31 -34.74
CA ARG A 96 14.32 -9.01 -33.58
C ARG A 96 14.19 -8.19 -32.30
N GLN A 97 14.46 -6.88 -32.40
CA GLN A 97 14.34 -5.98 -31.25
C GLN A 97 12.89 -5.84 -30.80
N ALA A 98 11.95 -5.63 -31.72
CA ALA A 98 10.52 -5.56 -31.39
C ALA A 98 10.02 -6.87 -30.75
N ALA A 99 10.44 -8.02 -31.24
CA ALA A 99 10.12 -9.32 -30.70
C ALA A 99 10.68 -9.49 -29.24
N ALA A 100 11.95 -9.07 -29.03
CA ALA A 100 12.57 -9.12 -27.71
C ALA A 100 11.87 -8.19 -26.70
N ALA A 101 11.53 -6.96 -27.12
CA ALA A 101 10.78 -6.00 -26.30
C ALA A 101 9.38 -6.54 -25.94
N GLY A 102 8.62 -7.05 -26.91
CA GLY A 102 7.30 -7.65 -26.68
C GLY A 102 7.35 -8.89 -25.77
N GLN A 103 8.43 -9.69 -25.88
CA GLN A 103 8.60 -10.83 -24.97
C GLN A 103 8.93 -10.39 -23.54
N ALA A 104 9.74 -9.33 -23.36
CA ALA A 104 10.04 -8.77 -22.05
C ALA A 104 8.79 -8.18 -21.39
N GLU A 105 7.99 -7.42 -22.13
CA GLU A 105 6.72 -6.86 -21.68
C GLU A 105 5.73 -7.96 -21.26
N LYS A 106 5.59 -9.02 -22.09
CA LYS A 106 4.73 -10.16 -21.76
C LYS A 106 5.18 -10.87 -20.49
N ARG A 107 6.50 -11.07 -20.29
CA ARG A 107 7.03 -11.66 -19.06
C ARG A 107 6.73 -10.78 -17.85
N LEU A 108 6.97 -9.47 -17.96
CA LEU A 108 6.66 -8.52 -16.88
C LEU A 108 5.17 -8.57 -16.52
N GLY A 109 4.29 -8.55 -17.53
CA GLY A 109 2.85 -8.68 -17.31
C GLY A 109 2.47 -9.98 -16.60
N GLN A 110 3.12 -11.11 -16.93
CA GLN A 110 2.90 -12.38 -16.23
C GLN A 110 3.35 -12.32 -14.78
N TYR A 111 4.54 -11.75 -14.47
CA TYR A 111 5.02 -11.60 -13.10
C TYR A 111 4.09 -10.73 -12.26
N VAL A 112 3.63 -9.61 -12.82
CA VAL A 112 2.68 -8.72 -12.13
C VAL A 112 1.35 -9.45 -11.85
N ALA A 113 0.83 -10.20 -12.83
CA ALA A 113 -0.41 -10.96 -12.66
C ALA A 113 -0.28 -12.06 -11.60
N ASP A 114 0.85 -12.77 -11.58
CA ASP A 114 1.12 -13.82 -10.59
C ASP A 114 1.25 -13.22 -9.19
N LEU A 115 1.99 -12.11 -9.03
CA LEU A 115 2.11 -11.40 -7.75
C LEU A 115 0.75 -10.92 -7.24
N GLN A 116 -0.07 -10.33 -8.11
CA GLN A 116 -1.43 -9.90 -7.75
C GLN A 116 -2.32 -11.07 -7.32
N ARG A 117 -2.16 -12.23 -7.97
CA ARG A 117 -2.91 -13.45 -7.60
C ARG A 117 -2.55 -13.91 -6.20
N ASP A 118 -1.27 -13.95 -5.86
CA ASP A 118 -0.79 -14.34 -4.54
C ASP A 118 -1.27 -13.36 -3.46
N GLN A 119 -1.20 -12.05 -3.73
CA GLN A 119 -1.71 -11.03 -2.81
C GLN A 119 -3.24 -11.14 -2.60
N ARG A 120 -4.01 -11.45 -3.66
CA ARG A 120 -5.46 -11.68 -3.54
C ARG A 120 -5.78 -12.92 -2.69
N ALA A 121 -4.98 -13.98 -2.80
CA ALA A 121 -5.12 -15.15 -1.93
C ALA A 121 -4.83 -14.79 -0.47
N GLY A 122 -3.78 -13.98 -0.21
CA GLY A 122 -3.49 -13.44 1.12
C GLY A 122 -4.63 -12.58 1.68
N ARG A 123 -5.23 -11.72 0.84
CA ARG A 123 -6.40 -10.92 1.21
C ARG A 123 -7.59 -11.78 1.64
N TYR A 124 -7.87 -12.85 0.92
CA TYR A 124 -8.96 -13.74 1.29
C TYR A 124 -8.75 -14.32 2.70
N ILE A 125 -7.53 -14.70 3.05
CA ILE A 125 -7.19 -15.19 4.39
C ILE A 125 -7.36 -14.07 5.42
N GLN A 126 -6.83 -12.86 5.14
CA GLN A 126 -6.93 -11.70 6.03
C GLN A 126 -8.39 -11.32 6.31
N MET A 127 -9.22 -11.23 5.28
CA MET A 127 -10.66 -10.95 5.44
C MET A 127 -11.39 -12.03 6.23
N GLY A 128 -10.98 -13.30 6.10
CA GLY A 128 -11.52 -14.41 6.89
C GLY A 128 -11.13 -14.38 8.37
N MET A 129 -10.17 -13.55 8.77
CA MET A 129 -9.79 -13.35 10.19
C MET A 129 -10.62 -12.26 10.88
N LEU A 130 -11.25 -11.36 10.10
CA LEU A 130 -12.10 -10.32 10.66
C LEU A 130 -13.31 -10.91 11.37
N PRO A 131 -13.86 -10.23 12.38
CA PRO A 131 -15.08 -10.69 13.05
C PRO A 131 -16.29 -10.60 12.09
N PRO A 132 -17.39 -11.33 12.39
CA PRO A 132 -18.64 -11.16 11.65
C PRO A 132 -19.09 -9.71 11.61
N ASN A 133 -19.62 -9.24 10.47
CA ASN A 133 -20.01 -7.84 10.29
C ASN A 133 -21.37 -7.73 9.57
N PRO A 134 -22.42 -7.18 10.20
CA PRO A 134 -22.48 -6.73 11.58
C PRO A 134 -22.46 -7.87 12.62
N MET A 135 -22.08 -7.56 13.86
CA MET A 135 -22.14 -8.49 14.99
C MET A 135 -22.82 -7.82 16.19
N ALA A 136 -23.62 -8.58 16.92
CA ALA A 136 -24.16 -8.15 18.22
C ALA A 136 -23.50 -8.92 19.36
N ILE A 137 -23.15 -8.21 20.43
CA ILE A 137 -22.75 -8.78 21.72
C ILE A 137 -23.70 -8.19 22.76
N ASP A 138 -24.70 -8.96 23.16
CA ASP A 138 -25.81 -8.49 23.99
C ASP A 138 -26.49 -7.27 23.30
N ARG A 139 -26.61 -6.12 23.97
CA ARG A 139 -27.17 -4.87 23.46
C ARG A 139 -26.16 -3.98 22.70
N TYR A 140 -24.95 -4.47 22.44
CA TYR A 140 -23.94 -3.74 21.66
C TYR A 140 -23.86 -4.26 20.24
N ARG A 141 -24.04 -3.37 19.27
CA ARG A 141 -23.91 -3.67 17.83
C ARG A 141 -22.62 -3.11 17.28
N PHE A 142 -21.85 -3.99 16.65
CA PHE A 142 -20.58 -3.70 16.01
C PHE A 142 -20.74 -3.70 14.50
N GLN A 143 -20.20 -2.70 13.84
CA GLN A 143 -20.07 -2.64 12.40
C GLN A 143 -18.71 -2.04 12.04
N HIS A 144 -18.04 -2.60 11.05
CA HIS A 144 -16.79 -2.04 10.56
C HIS A 144 -16.74 -2.01 9.04
N ARG A 145 -15.85 -1.16 8.52
CA ARG A 145 -15.45 -1.15 7.11
C ARG A 145 -13.95 -0.90 7.05
N ILE A 146 -13.25 -1.70 6.24
CA ILE A 146 -11.83 -1.54 5.91
C ILE A 146 -11.73 -1.40 4.40
N VAL A 147 -11.12 -0.30 3.96
CA VAL A 147 -10.81 0.00 2.55
C VAL A 147 -9.30 0.03 2.43
N PRO A 148 -8.67 -1.02 1.93
CA PRO A 148 -7.22 -1.07 1.81
C PRO A 148 -6.73 -0.19 0.65
N SER A 149 -5.59 0.47 0.84
CA SER A 149 -4.89 1.26 -0.17
C SER A 149 -4.28 0.39 -1.27
N LEU A 150 -3.86 -0.82 -0.89
CA LEU A 150 -3.37 -1.86 -1.79
C LEU A 150 -4.28 -3.10 -1.74
N ILE A 151 -3.79 -4.24 -2.19
CA ILE A 151 -4.56 -5.50 -2.12
C ILE A 151 -4.70 -5.98 -0.68
N LEU A 152 -3.65 -5.86 0.14
CA LEU A 152 -3.60 -6.21 1.56
C LEU A 152 -3.63 -4.95 2.41
N SER A 153 -4.23 -5.01 3.59
CA SER A 153 -4.32 -3.90 4.53
C SER A 153 -3.40 -4.08 5.73
N GLY A 154 -2.79 -2.98 6.20
CA GLY A 154 -2.15 -2.88 7.53
C GLY A 154 -3.18 -2.68 8.64
N ASP A 155 -4.33 -2.10 8.31
CA ASP A 155 -5.41 -1.92 9.25
C ASP A 155 -6.07 -3.24 9.65
N PHE A 156 -6.42 -3.33 10.92
CA PHE A 156 -7.10 -4.50 11.48
C PHE A 156 -8.11 -4.12 12.55
N VAL A 157 -9.26 -4.77 12.52
CA VAL A 157 -10.34 -4.62 13.51
C VAL A 157 -10.67 -5.97 14.10
N ASP A 158 -10.83 -6.03 15.41
CA ASP A 158 -11.43 -7.19 16.06
C ASP A 158 -12.36 -6.78 17.20
N TYR A 159 -13.39 -7.56 17.44
CA TYR A 159 -14.31 -7.44 18.56
C TYR A 159 -14.88 -8.79 18.93
N PHE A 160 -14.93 -9.07 20.23
CA PHE A 160 -15.30 -10.38 20.72
C PHE A 160 -15.71 -10.35 22.20
N ARG A 161 -16.50 -11.32 22.59
CA ARG A 161 -16.81 -11.58 24.01
C ARG A 161 -15.62 -12.25 24.69
N ILE A 162 -15.24 -11.77 25.88
CA ILE A 162 -14.19 -12.36 26.72
C ILE A 162 -14.85 -13.24 27.78
N THR A 163 -15.82 -12.70 28.52
CA THR A 163 -16.60 -13.38 29.55
C THR A 163 -18.10 -13.15 29.31
N ASP A 164 -18.97 -13.70 30.13
CA ASP A 164 -20.41 -13.40 30.04
C ASP A 164 -20.72 -11.92 30.30
N ARG A 165 -19.84 -11.23 31.03
CA ARG A 165 -19.98 -9.83 31.39
C ARG A 165 -19.17 -8.86 30.52
N HIS A 166 -18.02 -9.31 29.98
CA HIS A 166 -17.08 -8.41 29.32
C HIS A 166 -16.89 -8.75 27.85
N PHE A 167 -16.76 -7.71 27.04
CA PHE A 167 -16.32 -7.79 25.65
C PHE A 167 -15.12 -6.89 25.40
N ALA A 168 -14.35 -7.19 24.37
CA ALA A 168 -13.26 -6.35 23.88
C ALA A 168 -13.52 -5.95 22.45
N PHE A 169 -12.98 -4.79 22.06
CA PHE A 169 -12.76 -4.41 20.67
C PHE A 169 -11.49 -3.59 20.54
N TYR A 170 -10.90 -3.61 19.36
CA TYR A 170 -9.78 -2.74 19.03
C TYR A 170 -9.74 -2.45 17.53
N VAL A 171 -9.16 -1.30 17.20
CA VAL A 171 -8.71 -0.91 15.86
C VAL A 171 -7.20 -0.75 15.93
N ALA A 172 -6.52 -1.35 15.00
CA ALA A 172 -5.07 -1.33 14.90
C ALA A 172 -4.66 -0.92 13.51
N ASP A 173 -3.67 -0.05 13.43
CA ASP A 173 -3.00 0.39 12.21
C ASP A 173 -1.52 0.03 12.32
N VAL A 174 -1.03 -0.79 11.39
CA VAL A 174 0.34 -1.29 11.36
C VAL A 174 1.19 -0.40 10.47
N SER A 175 2.30 0.09 10.98
CA SER A 175 3.23 0.98 10.27
C SER A 175 3.61 0.48 8.88
N GLY A 176 3.43 1.34 7.85
CA GLY A 176 3.65 1.04 6.45
C GLY A 176 2.54 0.15 5.85
N HIS A 177 2.67 -0.24 4.60
CA HIS A 177 1.61 -0.91 3.82
C HIS A 177 2.07 -2.23 3.20
N GLY A 178 1.12 -2.96 2.63
CA GLY A 178 1.37 -4.18 1.86
C GLY A 178 1.54 -5.44 2.71
N ALA A 179 2.22 -6.45 2.15
CA ALA A 179 2.27 -7.79 2.73
C ALA A 179 2.90 -7.84 4.13
N SER A 180 3.97 -7.06 4.39
CA SER A 180 4.65 -7.07 5.69
C SER A 180 3.75 -6.57 6.82
N SER A 181 2.96 -5.51 6.58
CA SER A 181 1.99 -4.99 7.55
C SER A 181 0.81 -5.95 7.73
N ALA A 182 0.33 -6.54 6.63
CA ALA A 182 -0.72 -7.56 6.68
C ALA A 182 -0.34 -8.80 7.51
N PHE A 183 0.92 -9.22 7.52
CA PHE A 183 1.37 -10.32 8.40
C PHE A 183 1.28 -9.98 9.89
N VAL A 184 1.49 -8.72 10.26
CA VAL A 184 1.30 -8.28 11.66
C VAL A 184 -0.15 -8.42 12.09
N THR A 185 -1.12 -8.20 11.19
CA THR A 185 -2.56 -8.38 11.51
C THR A 185 -2.88 -9.83 11.90
N VAL A 186 -2.13 -10.82 11.37
CA VAL A 186 -2.23 -12.23 11.79
C VAL A 186 -1.78 -12.41 13.25
N LEU A 187 -0.70 -11.72 13.66
CA LEU A 187 -0.25 -11.73 15.05
C LEU A 187 -1.28 -11.08 15.97
N LEU A 188 -1.86 -9.94 15.55
CA LEU A 188 -2.93 -9.26 16.31
C LEU A 188 -4.13 -10.20 16.50
N LYS A 189 -4.54 -10.94 15.47
CA LYS A 189 -5.61 -11.94 15.61
C LYS A 189 -5.25 -13.06 16.57
N ASN A 190 -3.99 -13.48 16.58
CA ASN A 190 -3.53 -14.48 17.54
C ASN A 190 -3.58 -13.92 18.98
N PHE A 191 -3.21 -12.65 19.20
CA PHE A 191 -3.33 -11.99 20.50
C PHE A 191 -4.77 -11.94 20.98
N SER A 192 -5.75 -11.64 20.11
CA SER A 192 -7.18 -11.73 20.47
C SER A 192 -7.57 -13.12 20.96
N ARG A 193 -7.09 -14.17 20.27
CA ARG A 193 -7.38 -15.56 20.66
C ARG A 193 -6.76 -15.93 22.01
N ARG A 194 -5.54 -15.47 22.25
CA ARG A 194 -4.85 -15.66 23.53
C ARG A 194 -5.52 -14.87 24.65
N LEU A 195 -5.85 -13.60 24.43
CA LEU A 195 -6.57 -12.77 25.39
C LEU A 195 -7.84 -13.43 25.89
N ARG A 196 -8.64 -14.03 25.01
CA ARG A 196 -9.87 -14.76 25.38
C ARG A 196 -9.65 -15.98 26.26
N ARG A 197 -8.45 -16.54 26.31
CA ARG A 197 -8.11 -17.76 27.05
C ARG A 197 -7.27 -17.48 28.31
N GLU A 198 -6.42 -16.46 28.22
CA GLU A 198 -5.31 -16.24 29.16
C GLU A 198 -5.38 -14.84 29.82
N TYR A 199 -6.57 -14.17 29.76
CA TYR A 199 -6.72 -12.86 30.38
C TYR A 199 -6.51 -12.91 31.89
N ARG A 200 -5.92 -11.84 32.42
CA ARG A 200 -5.88 -11.58 33.85
C ARG A 200 -7.10 -10.75 34.27
N PRO A 201 -7.66 -10.91 35.46
CA PRO A 201 -8.83 -10.13 35.90
C PRO A 201 -8.64 -8.61 35.80
N SER A 202 -7.43 -8.10 36.06
CA SER A 202 -7.10 -6.68 35.92
C SER A 202 -7.23 -6.16 34.46
N MET A 203 -6.95 -6.97 33.50
CA MET A 203 -7.10 -6.61 32.07
C MET A 203 -8.54 -6.32 31.67
N LEU A 204 -9.53 -6.79 32.44
CA LEU A 204 -10.94 -6.54 32.16
C LEU A 204 -11.40 -5.14 32.58
N THR A 205 -10.62 -4.45 33.41
CA THR A 205 -10.88 -3.06 33.85
C THR A 205 -9.80 -2.10 33.35
N GLU A 206 -8.60 -2.61 33.08
CA GLU A 206 -7.42 -1.84 32.69
C GLU A 206 -6.92 -2.27 31.29
N PRO A 207 -7.54 -1.80 30.18
CA PRO A 207 -7.12 -2.14 28.81
C PRO A 207 -5.68 -1.71 28.50
N GLY A 208 -5.10 -0.79 29.27
CA GLY A 208 -3.68 -0.44 29.18
C GLY A 208 -2.76 -1.64 29.43
N GLU A 209 -3.10 -2.54 30.34
CA GLU A 209 -2.33 -3.77 30.59
C GLU A 209 -2.33 -4.71 29.36
N ILE A 210 -3.40 -4.68 28.55
CA ILE A 210 -3.48 -5.46 27.31
C ILE A 210 -2.53 -4.87 26.30
N LEU A 211 -2.48 -3.54 26.16
CA LEU A 211 -1.56 -2.85 25.26
C LEU A 211 -0.10 -3.04 25.67
N GLU A 212 0.21 -3.03 26.96
CA GLU A 212 1.55 -3.35 27.48
C GLU A 212 1.94 -4.79 27.16
N TRP A 213 0.99 -5.72 27.27
CA TRP A 213 1.21 -7.11 26.86
C TRP A 213 1.41 -7.21 25.36
N PHE A 214 0.60 -6.55 24.52
CA PHE A 214 0.80 -6.49 23.05
C PHE A 214 2.18 -5.93 22.71
N ASN A 215 2.62 -4.87 23.40
CA ASN A 215 3.92 -4.27 23.19
C ASN A 215 5.06 -5.29 23.41
N ARG A 216 5.05 -6.01 24.54
CA ARG A 216 6.06 -7.03 24.83
C ARG A 216 6.07 -8.14 23.80
N GLU A 217 4.89 -8.68 23.46
CA GLU A 217 4.78 -9.75 22.47
C GLU A 217 5.28 -9.33 21.09
N LEU A 218 5.03 -8.07 20.70
CA LEU A 218 5.49 -7.55 19.40
C LEU A 218 7.01 -7.34 19.38
N LEU A 219 7.58 -6.79 20.45
CA LEU A 219 9.03 -6.61 20.61
C LEU A 219 9.77 -7.95 20.59
N GLU A 220 9.23 -8.99 21.23
CA GLU A 220 9.80 -10.34 21.24
C GLU A 220 9.87 -10.96 19.83
N GLN A 221 9.00 -10.55 18.89
CA GLN A 221 9.06 -11.03 17.50
C GLN A 221 10.24 -10.43 16.72
N ASN A 222 10.87 -9.37 17.22
CA ASN A 222 11.99 -8.66 16.58
C ASN A 222 11.70 -8.28 15.11
N ILE A 223 10.47 -7.81 14.84
CA ILE A 223 10.03 -7.31 13.54
C ILE A 223 10.15 -5.79 13.52
N ASP A 224 10.62 -5.25 12.40
CA ASP A 224 10.73 -3.79 12.18
C ASP A 224 9.36 -3.20 11.83
N LYS A 225 8.40 -3.33 12.75
CA LYS A 225 7.04 -2.82 12.65
C LYS A 225 6.52 -2.43 14.03
N HIS A 226 5.77 -1.33 14.06
CA HIS A 226 5.01 -0.89 15.22
C HIS A 226 3.54 -0.74 14.83
N VAL A 227 2.68 -0.67 15.83
CA VAL A 227 1.23 -0.63 15.61
C VAL A 227 0.61 0.46 16.47
N ALA A 228 -0.15 1.35 15.84
CA ALA A 228 -1.05 2.27 16.51
C ALA A 228 -2.34 1.53 16.87
N VAL A 229 -2.76 1.52 18.14
CA VAL A 229 -3.91 0.73 18.60
C VAL A 229 -4.79 1.53 19.54
N ILE A 230 -6.09 1.51 19.30
CA ILE A 230 -7.10 1.80 20.33
C ILE A 230 -7.68 0.49 20.83
N MET A 231 -7.55 0.21 22.14
CA MET A 231 -8.08 -0.98 22.80
C MET A 231 -9.19 -0.59 23.74
N ALA A 232 -10.27 -1.34 23.74
CA ALA A 232 -11.41 -1.10 24.61
C ALA A 232 -11.96 -2.39 25.24
N ILE A 233 -12.37 -2.29 26.50
CA ILE A 233 -13.09 -3.32 27.24
C ILE A 233 -14.45 -2.75 27.66
N GLY A 234 -15.52 -3.43 27.27
CA GLY A 234 -16.87 -3.10 27.68
C GLY A 234 -17.37 -4.02 28.79
N ASP A 235 -18.07 -3.44 29.74
CA ASP A 235 -18.77 -4.13 30.82
C ASP A 235 -20.29 -4.08 30.57
N LEU A 236 -20.88 -5.23 30.34
CA LEU A 236 -22.30 -5.38 30.01
C LEU A 236 -23.23 -5.11 31.23
N GLU A 237 -22.71 -5.15 32.44
CA GLU A 237 -23.50 -4.95 33.63
C GLU A 237 -23.60 -3.46 34.00
N SER A 238 -22.51 -2.71 33.88
CA SER A 238 -22.45 -1.28 34.19
C SER A 238 -22.66 -0.37 32.96
N ASP A 239 -22.75 -0.92 31.73
CA ASP A 239 -22.81 -0.15 30.47
C ASP A 239 -21.65 0.83 30.29
N THR A 240 -20.48 0.44 30.76
CA THR A 240 -19.26 1.25 30.64
C THR A 240 -18.30 0.63 29.66
N VAL A 241 -17.54 1.49 28.98
CA VAL A 241 -16.43 1.09 28.11
C VAL A 241 -15.18 1.78 28.60
N CYS A 242 -14.15 1.01 28.91
CA CYS A 242 -12.84 1.49 29.27
C CYS A 242 -11.92 1.41 28.06
N LEU A 243 -11.29 2.53 27.67
CA LEU A 243 -10.44 2.66 26.49
C LEU A 243 -8.99 2.96 26.90
N ALA A 244 -8.04 2.46 26.14
CA ALA A 244 -6.63 2.84 26.20
C ALA A 244 -6.09 3.05 24.80
N ASN A 245 -5.27 4.08 24.60
CA ASN A 245 -4.73 4.48 23.30
C ASN A 245 -3.21 4.27 23.26
N ALA A 246 -2.75 3.56 22.25
CA ALA A 246 -1.34 3.35 21.93
C ALA A 246 -0.97 4.05 20.62
N GLY A 247 -1.01 5.38 20.59
CA GLY A 247 -0.62 6.18 19.43
C GLY A 247 -1.61 6.19 18.26
N HIS A 248 -2.82 5.69 18.47
CA HIS A 248 -3.86 5.68 17.44
C HIS A 248 -4.44 7.09 17.23
N PHE A 249 -4.61 7.48 15.97
CA PHE A 249 -5.16 8.75 15.54
C PHE A 249 -6.09 8.54 14.32
N PRO A 250 -7.19 9.31 14.17
CA PRO A 250 -7.73 10.30 15.12
C PRO A 250 -8.28 9.66 16.42
N PRO A 251 -8.52 10.48 17.47
CA PRO A 251 -9.07 9.97 18.72
C PRO A 251 -10.45 9.35 18.53
N THR A 252 -10.81 8.39 19.39
CA THR A 252 -12.14 7.78 19.39
C THR A 252 -13.23 8.87 19.58
N ILE A 253 -14.29 8.79 18.80
CA ILE A 253 -15.44 9.71 18.89
C ILE A 253 -16.53 9.05 19.73
N HIS A 254 -17.00 9.76 20.77
CA HIS A 254 -18.21 9.43 21.49
C HIS A 254 -19.38 10.24 20.96
N VAL A 255 -20.38 9.57 20.43
CA VAL A 255 -21.63 10.15 19.96
C VAL A 255 -22.71 9.86 20.98
N ARG A 256 -23.16 10.92 21.66
CA ARG A 256 -24.29 10.86 22.60
C ARG A 256 -25.59 11.09 21.86
N SER A 257 -26.53 10.17 22.04
CA SER A 257 -27.87 10.28 21.47
C SER A 257 -28.76 11.09 22.41
N SER A 258 -29.47 12.07 21.88
CA SER A 258 -30.46 12.85 22.66
C SER A 258 -31.75 12.98 21.86
N ALA A 259 -32.86 12.62 22.50
CA ALA A 259 -34.18 12.75 21.88
C ALA A 259 -34.61 14.22 21.63
N GLU A 260 -34.04 15.16 22.40
CA GLU A 260 -34.44 16.58 22.34
C GLU A 260 -33.52 17.42 21.46
N SER A 261 -32.20 17.12 21.41
CA SER A 261 -31.20 17.96 20.75
C SER A 261 -30.46 17.28 19.58
N GLY A 262 -30.86 16.05 19.22
CA GLY A 262 -30.14 15.24 18.23
C GLY A 262 -28.84 14.65 18.78
N SER A 263 -28.08 13.98 17.92
CA SER A 263 -26.81 13.35 18.32
C SER A 263 -25.68 14.37 18.42
N ARG A 264 -24.88 14.30 19.49
CA ARG A 264 -23.70 15.13 19.73
C ARG A 264 -22.44 14.31 19.77
N ALA A 265 -21.49 14.59 18.90
CA ALA A 265 -20.20 13.93 18.84
C ALA A 265 -19.10 14.75 19.53
N SER A 266 -18.17 14.05 20.17
CA SER A 266 -16.96 14.63 20.77
C SER A 266 -15.83 13.64 20.80
N PHE A 267 -14.59 14.08 20.66
CA PHE A 267 -13.40 13.24 20.79
C PHE A 267 -13.17 12.82 22.25
N ILE A 268 -12.70 11.59 22.43
CA ILE A 268 -12.16 11.07 23.68
C ILE A 268 -10.64 11.20 23.58
N GLU A 269 -10.13 12.33 24.06
CA GLU A 269 -8.70 12.63 24.01
C GLU A 269 -7.89 11.70 24.89
N GLN A 270 -6.97 10.96 24.30
CA GLN A 270 -6.00 10.09 24.96
C GLN A 270 -4.68 10.13 24.19
N LYS A 271 -3.57 10.03 24.93
CA LYS A 271 -2.24 9.96 24.34
C LYS A 271 -1.60 8.62 24.66
N GLY A 272 -0.75 8.13 23.78
CA GLY A 272 0.00 6.89 23.98
C GLY A 272 1.10 6.73 22.94
N LYS A 273 2.04 5.83 23.21
CA LYS A 273 3.09 5.45 22.26
C LYS A 273 2.63 4.21 21.49
N PRO A 274 2.92 4.08 20.19
CA PRO A 274 2.62 2.85 19.46
C PRO A 274 3.23 1.62 20.13
N VAL A 275 2.56 0.48 20.03
CA VAL A 275 3.11 -0.80 20.53
C VAL A 275 4.18 -1.33 19.57
N GLY A 276 5.17 -2.04 20.11
CA GLY A 276 6.26 -2.63 19.34
C GLY A 276 7.41 -1.67 19.02
N LEU A 277 7.44 -0.46 19.65
CA LEU A 277 8.47 0.55 19.36
C LEU A 277 9.36 0.88 20.58
N PHE A 278 8.85 0.78 21.79
CA PHE A 278 9.55 1.17 23.02
C PHE A 278 9.50 0.04 24.04
N ASP A 279 10.63 -0.22 24.72
CA ASP A 279 10.71 -1.29 25.74
C ASP A 279 9.82 -0.98 26.95
N GLU A 280 9.81 0.28 27.40
CA GLU A 280 9.03 0.70 28.54
C GLU A 280 7.88 1.61 28.10
N VAL A 281 6.67 1.14 28.30
CA VAL A 281 5.42 1.85 27.99
C VAL A 281 4.40 1.64 29.10
N SER A 282 3.55 2.63 29.27
CA SER A 282 2.32 2.52 30.07
C SER A 282 1.21 3.25 29.34
N TYR A 283 -0.01 2.78 29.49
CA TYR A 283 -1.18 3.34 28.82
C TYR A 283 -2.27 3.65 29.81
N GLU A 284 -2.67 4.92 29.84
CA GLU A 284 -3.77 5.37 30.70
C GLU A 284 -5.12 4.87 30.18
N ALA A 285 -5.92 4.34 31.08
CA ALA A 285 -7.28 3.92 30.80
C ALA A 285 -8.27 5.08 31.01
N ARG A 286 -9.25 5.21 30.13
CA ARG A 286 -10.35 6.18 30.26
C ARG A 286 -11.69 5.48 30.12
N GLN A 287 -12.50 5.60 31.15
CA GLN A 287 -13.84 5.04 31.18
C GLN A 287 -14.88 6.03 30.68
N VAL A 288 -15.81 5.53 29.87
CA VAL A 288 -16.99 6.24 29.37
C VAL A 288 -18.23 5.40 29.63
N GLU A 289 -19.31 6.03 30.03
CA GLU A 289 -20.64 5.42 30.09
C GLU A 289 -21.36 5.57 28.77
N LEU A 290 -22.00 4.51 28.31
CA LEU A 290 -22.80 4.54 27.10
C LEU A 290 -24.29 4.39 27.45
N ALA A 291 -25.05 5.44 27.25
CA ALA A 291 -26.52 5.40 27.36
C ALA A 291 -27.12 4.66 26.14
N SER A 292 -28.38 4.26 26.24
CA SER A 292 -29.12 3.69 25.09
C SER A 292 -29.11 4.64 23.91
N GLY A 293 -28.73 4.17 22.75
CA GLY A 293 -28.58 4.95 21.51
C GLY A 293 -27.18 5.56 21.32
N ASP A 294 -26.36 5.66 22.37
CA ASP A 294 -24.98 6.14 22.25
C ASP A 294 -24.13 5.23 21.40
N ARG A 295 -23.10 5.79 20.77
CA ARG A 295 -22.13 5.01 19.99
C ARG A 295 -20.71 5.55 20.13
N LEU A 296 -19.75 4.65 19.96
CA LEU A 296 -18.36 4.98 19.71
C LEU A 296 -18.06 4.81 18.23
N VAL A 297 -17.28 5.74 17.67
CA VAL A 297 -16.80 5.67 16.29
C VAL A 297 -15.27 5.81 16.33
N VAL A 298 -14.60 4.89 15.67
CA VAL A 298 -13.13 4.86 15.56
C VAL A 298 -12.77 4.86 14.08
N PHE A 299 -11.91 5.79 13.67
CA PHE A 299 -11.34 5.86 12.33
C PHE A 299 -9.84 5.60 12.39
N SER A 300 -9.22 5.01 11.35
CA SER A 300 -7.78 5.09 11.14
C SER A 300 -7.41 6.41 10.45
N ASP A 301 -6.11 6.75 10.47
CA ASP A 301 -5.60 8.02 9.93
C ASP A 301 -5.73 8.14 8.41
N GLY A 302 -5.71 7.02 7.67
CA GLY A 302 -5.94 7.03 6.23
C GLY A 302 -7.27 7.69 5.81
N VAL A 303 -8.26 7.74 6.70
CA VAL A 303 -9.49 8.52 6.45
C VAL A 303 -9.19 10.01 6.35
N LEU A 304 -8.24 10.52 7.15
CA LEU A 304 -7.81 11.92 7.07
C LEU A 304 -7.02 12.20 5.79
N ASP A 305 -6.24 11.23 5.33
CA ASP A 305 -5.47 11.35 4.09
C ASP A 305 -6.38 11.42 2.85
N ALA A 306 -7.53 10.78 2.91
CA ALA A 306 -8.53 10.86 1.85
C ALA A 306 -9.29 12.21 1.79
N LEU A 307 -9.15 13.07 2.80
CA LEU A 307 -9.79 14.39 2.87
C LEU A 307 -8.83 15.48 2.38
N ASP A 308 -8.65 15.56 1.06
CA ASP A 308 -7.76 16.52 0.42
C ASP A 308 -8.20 17.98 0.57
N GLY A 309 -7.23 18.91 0.62
CA GLY A 309 -7.45 20.35 0.60
C GLY A 309 -7.98 20.96 1.91
N MET A 310 -8.12 20.16 2.99
CA MET A 310 -8.57 20.60 4.32
C MET A 310 -7.40 20.63 5.31
N ASP A 311 -7.41 21.58 6.22
CA ASP A 311 -6.54 21.54 7.40
C ASP A 311 -7.04 20.51 8.43
N LEU A 312 -6.20 20.18 9.43
CA LEU A 312 -6.53 19.15 10.41
C LEU A 312 -7.83 19.48 11.18
N SER A 313 -8.02 20.74 11.57
CA SER A 313 -9.22 21.14 12.32
C SER A 313 -10.49 20.97 11.49
N GLN A 314 -10.44 21.26 10.19
CA GLN A 314 -11.55 21.04 9.26
C GLN A 314 -11.85 19.55 9.10
N LYS A 315 -10.81 18.71 8.96
CA LYS A 315 -10.95 17.25 8.88
C LYS A 315 -11.58 16.69 10.14
N GLU A 316 -11.09 17.09 11.32
CA GLU A 316 -11.66 16.69 12.61
C GLU A 316 -13.12 17.11 12.77
N ALA A 317 -13.48 18.33 12.39
CA ALA A 317 -14.85 18.80 12.42
C ALA A 317 -15.76 17.95 11.52
N LEU A 318 -15.31 17.62 10.32
CA LEU A 318 -16.03 16.77 9.38
C LEU A 318 -16.21 15.33 9.92
N LEU A 319 -15.18 14.76 10.58
CA LEU A 319 -15.31 13.44 11.24
C LEU A 319 -16.37 13.47 12.36
N LEU A 320 -16.42 14.53 13.17
CA LEU A 320 -17.43 14.68 14.22
C LEU A 320 -18.83 14.80 13.60
N GLU A 321 -18.99 15.57 12.54
CA GLU A 321 -20.26 15.74 11.83
C GLU A 321 -20.72 14.41 11.21
N ALA A 322 -19.84 13.73 10.50
CA ALA A 322 -20.11 12.41 9.90
C ALA A 322 -20.46 11.37 10.94
N ALA A 323 -19.70 11.34 12.08
CA ALA A 323 -19.99 10.45 13.18
C ALA A 323 -21.33 10.77 13.87
N ALA A 324 -21.76 12.00 13.96
CA ALA A 324 -23.05 12.39 14.53
C ALA A 324 -24.26 12.00 13.67
N ASN A 325 -24.04 11.71 12.41
CA ASN A 325 -25.11 11.27 11.49
C ASN A 325 -25.67 9.90 11.95
N ASP A 326 -26.99 9.85 12.15
CA ASP A 326 -27.69 8.64 12.66
C ASP A 326 -27.88 7.53 11.59
N GLY A 327 -27.26 7.69 10.43
CA GLY A 327 -27.29 6.70 9.37
C GLY A 327 -26.46 5.43 9.67
N ASP A 328 -26.47 4.54 8.71
CA ASP A 328 -25.63 3.35 8.71
C ASP A 328 -24.16 3.70 8.38
N MET A 329 -23.31 2.69 8.30
CA MET A 329 -21.90 2.84 7.91
C MET A 329 -21.73 3.57 6.57
N ASN A 330 -22.60 3.34 5.59
CA ASN A 330 -22.53 4.01 4.28
C ASN A 330 -22.82 5.51 4.40
N SER A 331 -23.74 5.90 5.28
CA SER A 331 -24.08 7.29 5.54
C SER A 331 -22.90 8.06 6.14
N ILE A 332 -22.09 7.44 7.00
CA ILE A 332 -20.86 8.03 7.55
C ILE A 332 -19.86 8.33 6.42
N TRP A 333 -19.59 7.34 5.55
CA TRP A 333 -18.67 7.52 4.41
C TRP A 333 -19.18 8.58 3.43
N HIS A 334 -20.47 8.58 3.14
CA HIS A 334 -21.08 9.58 2.27
C HIS A 334 -21.00 10.99 2.86
N ALA A 335 -21.22 11.14 4.16
CA ALA A 335 -21.14 12.44 4.86
C ALA A 335 -19.72 13.02 4.82
N MET A 336 -18.69 12.19 4.82
CA MET A 336 -17.30 12.61 4.66
C MET A 336 -16.93 12.95 3.20
N GLY A 337 -17.80 12.63 2.23
CA GLY A 337 -17.48 12.78 0.81
C GLY A 337 -16.42 11.78 0.29
N VAL A 338 -16.15 10.72 1.03
CA VAL A 338 -15.18 9.68 0.66
C VAL A 338 -15.89 8.55 -0.07
N ASP A 339 -15.45 8.24 -1.29
CA ASP A 339 -15.89 7.07 -2.04
C ASP A 339 -15.03 5.85 -1.68
N PRO A 340 -15.59 4.87 -0.95
CA PRO A 340 -14.81 3.69 -0.55
C PRO A 340 -14.49 2.75 -1.72
N SER A 341 -14.94 3.03 -2.92
CA SER A 341 -14.58 2.29 -4.15
C SER A 341 -13.45 2.95 -4.95
N ALA A 342 -13.06 4.17 -4.61
CA ALA A 342 -11.93 4.87 -5.21
C ALA A 342 -10.59 4.32 -4.67
N GLU A 343 -9.49 4.63 -5.36
CA GLU A 343 -8.15 4.33 -4.85
C GLU A 343 -7.91 5.14 -3.56
N ALA A 344 -7.63 4.44 -2.47
CA ALA A 344 -7.34 5.03 -1.18
C ALA A 344 -5.85 5.42 -1.08
N PRO A 345 -5.52 6.62 -0.58
CA PRO A 345 -4.13 7.04 -0.40
C PRO A 345 -3.41 6.21 0.67
N ASP A 346 -4.12 5.82 1.72
CA ASP A 346 -3.70 4.88 2.75
C ASP A 346 -4.87 3.96 3.16
N ASP A 347 -4.61 2.96 3.98
CA ASP A 347 -5.64 2.06 4.48
C ASP A 347 -6.65 2.83 5.34
N MET A 348 -7.93 2.73 4.99
CA MET A 348 -9.00 3.46 5.67
C MET A 348 -9.90 2.52 6.44
N THR A 349 -10.04 2.73 7.74
CA THR A 349 -10.90 1.94 8.61
C THR A 349 -11.89 2.81 9.37
N CYS A 350 -13.12 2.30 9.48
CA CYS A 350 -14.14 2.81 10.39
C CYS A 350 -14.75 1.66 11.17
N LEU A 351 -14.78 1.77 12.49
CA LEU A 351 -15.52 0.90 13.40
C LEU A 351 -16.59 1.70 14.13
N THR A 352 -17.80 1.19 14.18
CA THR A 352 -18.88 1.71 15.04
C THR A 352 -19.30 0.69 16.07
N VAL A 353 -19.45 1.13 17.30
CA VAL A 353 -19.95 0.34 18.44
C VAL A 353 -21.13 1.08 19.03
N ARG A 354 -22.34 0.60 18.78
CA ARG A 354 -23.59 1.23 19.24
C ARG A 354 -24.21 0.43 20.38
N ARG A 355 -24.60 1.11 21.46
CA ARG A 355 -25.46 0.52 22.47
C ARG A 355 -26.92 0.66 22.03
N GLU A 356 -27.54 -0.46 21.72
CA GLU A 356 -28.96 -0.54 21.39
C GLU A 356 -29.83 -0.52 22.67
N SER A 357 -31.13 -0.38 22.51
CA SER A 357 -32.10 -0.25 23.60
C SER A 357 -32.19 -1.51 24.47
#